data_44ef0735ba52cf11750afcc6e7a28b53
#
_entry.id   44ef0735ba52cf11750afcc6e7a28b53
#
_cell.length_a   1.000
_cell.length_b   1.000
_cell.length_c   1.000
_cell.angle_alpha   90.00
_cell.angle_beta   90.00
_cell.angle_gamma   90.00
#
_symmetry.space_group_name_H-M   'P 1'
#
loop_
_entity.id
_entity.type
_entity.pdbx_description
1 polymer ?
#
loop_
_entity_poly.entity_id
_entity_poly.type
_entity_poly.pdbx_seq_one_letter_code
_entity_poly.pdbx_strand_id
1 'polypeptide(L)'
;MCIRDSPQTLSINLVGETNRYLSVLECTADGRLYGIDMFGYFCSVDKTNANCTKIAHTTVSDINHEQSMVFCPSNGKMYWMKSDDNGGVFFEVNLADGTLVYIGYPGGDYITYQSVAGLCYVPTDEPEYQQGDIDMDGIVSVSDALLALRCGMEIVTLTPQQLTLGDMDGDGSVNVTDAIMILRAALIL
;
A
#
# COMPACT_ATOMS: atom_id res chain seq x y z
N MET A 1 9.21 -13.48 21.62
CA MET A 1 10.17 -12.41 21.99
C MET A 1 9.78 -11.19 21.16
N CYS A 2 9.53 -10.06 21.80
CA CYS A 2 9.22 -8.80 21.10
C CYS A 2 10.44 -7.87 21.18
N ILE A 3 10.88 -7.35 20.07
CA ILE A 3 12.10 -6.54 19.93
C ILE A 3 11.72 -5.18 19.36
N ARG A 4 12.28 -4.13 19.91
CA ARG A 4 12.22 -2.77 19.39
C ARG A 4 13.60 -2.41 18.82
N ASP A 5 13.65 -2.09 17.55
CA ASP A 5 14.86 -1.63 16.88
C ASP A 5 14.83 -0.11 16.63
N SER A 6 15.98 0.44 16.35
CA SER A 6 16.15 1.82 15.92
C SER A 6 17.03 1.83 14.67
N PRO A 7 16.45 2.12 13.49
CA PRO A 7 17.22 2.21 12.24
C PRO A 7 18.34 3.26 12.29
N GLN A 8 18.17 4.31 13.10
CA GLN A 8 19.15 5.39 13.22
C GLN A 8 20.38 4.98 14.04
N THR A 9 20.22 4.12 15.03
CA THR A 9 21.30 3.70 15.94
C THR A 9 21.70 2.24 15.78
N LEU A 10 20.96 1.47 14.97
CA LEU A 10 21.08 0.02 14.83
C LEU A 10 21.02 -0.71 16.18
N SER A 11 20.34 -0.11 17.17
CA SER A 11 20.15 -0.71 18.49
C SER A 11 18.91 -1.59 18.49
N ILE A 12 19.04 -2.75 19.13
CA ILE A 12 17.97 -3.71 19.33
C ILE A 12 17.71 -3.81 20.84
N ASN A 13 16.48 -3.52 21.26
CA ASN A 13 16.09 -3.61 22.65
C ASN A 13 14.99 -4.65 22.82
N LEU A 14 15.20 -5.59 23.74
CA LEU A 14 14.16 -6.53 24.13
C LEU A 14 13.07 -5.78 24.92
N VAL A 15 11.83 -5.84 24.43
CA VAL A 15 10.65 -5.28 25.10
C VAL A 15 10.06 -6.27 26.10
N GLY A 16 9.99 -7.53 25.72
CA GLY A 16 9.42 -8.60 26.54
C GLY A 16 9.19 -9.87 25.73
N GLU A 17 8.60 -10.84 26.39
CA GLU A 17 8.15 -12.07 25.75
C GLU A 17 6.64 -11.99 25.53
N THR A 18 6.19 -12.35 24.35
CA THR A 18 4.76 -12.46 24.08
C THR A 18 4.20 -13.67 24.82
N ASN A 19 3.06 -13.48 25.47
CA ASN A 19 2.34 -14.57 26.15
C ASN A 19 1.55 -15.45 25.17
N ARG A 20 1.74 -15.26 23.86
CA ARG A 20 1.09 -16.00 22.76
C ARG A 20 2.07 -16.21 21.61
N TYR A 21 1.85 -17.26 20.83
CA TYR A 21 2.61 -17.53 19.59
C TYR A 21 1.94 -16.78 18.43
N LEU A 22 2.42 -15.58 18.14
CA LEU A 22 1.92 -14.78 17.03
C LEU A 22 2.46 -15.30 15.70
N SER A 23 1.58 -15.52 14.74
CA SER A 23 1.92 -15.89 13.37
C SER A 23 2.18 -14.65 12.50
N VAL A 24 1.46 -13.55 12.79
CA VAL A 24 1.61 -12.25 12.13
C VAL A 24 1.50 -11.12 13.13
N LEU A 25 2.15 -10.01 12.83
CA LEU A 25 2.14 -8.79 13.63
C LEU A 25 2.18 -7.58 12.70
N GLU A 26 1.34 -6.58 12.95
CA GLU A 26 1.28 -5.36 12.17
C GLU A 26 0.93 -4.16 13.05
N CYS A 27 1.38 -2.97 12.61
CA CYS A 27 1.19 -1.71 13.31
C CYS A 27 0.25 -0.79 12.51
N THR A 28 -0.73 -0.20 13.18
CA THR A 28 -1.58 0.85 12.58
C THR A 28 -0.86 2.20 12.55
N ALA A 29 -1.37 3.15 11.79
CA ALA A 29 -0.79 4.49 11.66
C ALA A 29 -0.69 5.24 13.01
N ASP A 30 -1.64 5.00 13.95
CA ASP A 30 -1.61 5.56 15.30
C ASP A 30 -0.69 4.77 16.25
N GLY A 31 0.01 3.79 15.71
CA GLY A 31 1.02 3.02 16.42
C GLY A 31 0.48 1.91 17.32
N ARG A 32 -0.77 1.47 17.17
CA ARG A 32 -1.27 0.26 17.85
C ARG A 32 -0.75 -0.97 17.15
N LEU A 33 -0.39 -1.99 17.93
CA LEU A 33 0.06 -3.28 17.42
C LEU A 33 -1.07 -4.31 17.52
N TYR A 34 -1.25 -5.05 16.42
CA TYR A 34 -2.19 -6.16 16.35
C TYR A 34 -1.50 -7.39 15.77
N GLY A 35 -1.97 -8.56 16.13
CA GLY A 35 -1.47 -9.82 15.60
C GLY A 35 -2.54 -10.90 15.59
N ILE A 36 -2.27 -11.95 14.83
CA ILE A 36 -3.04 -13.20 14.87
C ILE A 36 -2.12 -14.29 15.37
N ASP A 37 -2.59 -15.03 16.35
CA ASP A 37 -1.79 -16.14 16.89
C ASP A 37 -2.03 -17.46 16.13
N MET A 38 -1.17 -18.44 16.38
CA MET A 38 -1.26 -19.75 15.74
C MET A 38 -2.57 -20.52 16.03
N PHE A 39 -3.38 -20.05 16.95
CA PHE A 39 -4.70 -20.62 17.27
C PHE A 39 -5.86 -19.83 16.66
N GLY A 40 -5.58 -18.82 15.81
CA GLY A 40 -6.58 -18.00 15.15
C GLY A 40 -7.18 -16.88 16.01
N TYR A 41 -6.57 -16.51 17.10
CA TYR A 41 -7.04 -15.36 17.88
C TYR A 41 -6.42 -14.07 17.36
N PHE A 42 -7.27 -13.12 16.99
CA PHE A 42 -6.89 -11.74 16.77
C PHE A 42 -6.68 -11.04 18.10
N CYS A 43 -5.55 -10.39 18.25
CA CYS A 43 -5.06 -9.84 19.50
C CYS A 43 -4.50 -8.43 19.31
N SER A 44 -4.68 -7.57 20.33
CA SER A 44 -3.86 -6.37 20.49
C SER A 44 -2.59 -6.71 21.26
N VAL A 45 -1.48 -6.02 20.96
CA VAL A 45 -0.17 -6.25 21.60
C VAL A 45 0.29 -4.96 22.27
N ASP A 46 0.58 -5.05 23.56
CA ASP A 46 1.13 -3.94 24.34
C ASP A 46 2.62 -3.76 24.01
N LYS A 47 2.98 -2.62 23.43
CA LYS A 47 4.36 -2.29 23.04
C LYS A 47 5.32 -2.06 24.19
N THR A 48 4.82 -1.96 25.42
CA THR A 48 5.67 -1.70 26.60
C THR A 48 6.14 -2.98 27.28
N ASN A 49 5.41 -4.08 27.14
CA ASN A 49 5.68 -5.33 27.82
C ASN A 49 5.47 -6.59 26.95
N ALA A 50 5.08 -6.40 25.68
CA ALA A 50 4.77 -7.44 24.69
C ALA A 50 3.57 -8.35 25.03
N ASN A 51 2.74 -8.01 26.01
CA ASN A 51 1.54 -8.79 26.33
C ASN A 51 0.49 -8.68 25.23
N CYS A 52 -0.05 -9.84 24.86
CA CYS A 52 -1.14 -9.96 23.88
C CYS A 52 -2.46 -10.13 24.59
N THR A 53 -3.43 -9.27 24.26
CA THR A 53 -4.81 -9.37 24.73
C THR A 53 -5.70 -9.83 23.59
N LYS A 54 -6.42 -10.94 23.80
CA LYS A 54 -7.37 -11.46 22.80
C LYS A 54 -8.52 -10.48 22.59
N ILE A 55 -8.83 -10.20 21.32
CA ILE A 55 -10.01 -9.45 20.91
C ILE A 55 -11.08 -10.44 20.49
N ALA A 56 -10.77 -11.35 19.55
CA ALA A 56 -11.72 -12.34 19.06
C ALA A 56 -11.02 -13.56 18.49
N HIS A 57 -11.80 -14.61 18.20
CA HIS A 57 -11.36 -15.74 17.40
C HIS A 57 -11.81 -15.53 15.96
N THR A 58 -10.89 -15.56 15.01
CA THR A 58 -11.16 -15.29 13.59
C THR A 58 -12.00 -16.36 12.88
N THR A 59 -12.28 -17.49 13.54
CA THR A 59 -12.97 -18.67 12.99
C THR A 59 -12.24 -19.35 11.82
N VAL A 60 -11.06 -18.88 11.47
CA VAL A 60 -10.20 -19.49 10.46
C VAL A 60 -9.30 -20.53 11.13
N SER A 61 -9.31 -21.75 10.60
CA SER A 61 -8.42 -22.85 11.03
C SER A 61 -7.18 -22.89 10.16
N ASP A 62 -6.20 -23.67 10.57
CA ASP A 62 -5.02 -23.98 9.77
C ASP A 62 -4.08 -22.79 9.54
N ILE A 63 -3.58 -22.25 10.66
CA ILE A 63 -2.75 -21.04 10.70
C ILE A 63 -1.25 -21.40 10.75
N ASN A 64 -0.86 -22.51 10.15
CA ASN A 64 0.50 -23.06 10.29
C ASN A 64 1.43 -22.74 9.11
N HIS A 65 0.91 -22.08 8.06
CA HIS A 65 1.66 -21.70 6.86
C HIS A 65 2.12 -20.24 6.90
N GLU A 66 2.87 -19.82 5.89
CA GLU A 66 3.30 -18.43 5.75
C GLU A 66 2.08 -17.51 5.71
N GLN A 67 2.21 -16.42 6.43
CA GLN A 67 1.16 -15.44 6.58
C GLN A 67 1.75 -14.05 6.57
N SER A 68 0.94 -13.07 6.20
CA SER A 68 1.31 -11.67 6.28
C SER A 68 0.10 -10.81 6.59
N MET A 69 0.35 -9.73 7.31
CA MET A 69 -0.66 -8.72 7.62
C MET A 69 -0.12 -7.36 7.27
N VAL A 70 -0.97 -6.46 6.79
CA VAL A 70 -0.61 -5.10 6.44
C VAL A 70 -1.73 -4.13 6.81
N PHE A 71 -1.37 -3.00 7.36
CA PHE A 71 -2.27 -1.87 7.57
C PHE A 71 -2.21 -0.92 6.36
N CYS A 72 -3.37 -0.53 5.85
CA CYS A 72 -3.50 0.43 4.78
C CYS A 72 -3.90 1.80 5.35
N PRO A 73 -2.97 2.78 5.44
CA PRO A 73 -3.26 4.08 6.03
C PRO A 73 -4.28 4.90 5.25
N SER A 74 -4.36 4.74 3.92
CA SER A 74 -5.26 5.52 3.06
C SER A 74 -6.74 5.24 3.33
N ASN A 75 -7.09 4.03 3.77
CA ASN A 75 -8.47 3.66 4.08
C ASN A 75 -8.70 3.23 5.54
N GLY A 76 -7.63 3.18 6.35
CA GLY A 76 -7.68 2.80 7.77
C GLY A 76 -7.97 1.32 8.03
N LYS A 77 -7.78 0.45 7.04
CA LYS A 77 -8.11 -0.97 7.13
C LYS A 77 -6.87 -1.84 7.32
N MET A 78 -7.07 -2.96 7.99
CA MET A 78 -6.07 -4.01 8.15
C MET A 78 -6.42 -5.16 7.20
N TYR A 79 -5.40 -5.67 6.51
CA TYR A 79 -5.54 -6.81 5.62
C TYR A 79 -4.66 -7.95 6.10
N TRP A 80 -5.19 -9.16 6.02
CA TRP A 80 -4.49 -10.37 6.38
C TRP A 80 -4.52 -11.35 5.22
N MET A 81 -3.35 -11.85 4.89
CA MET A 81 -3.22 -12.94 3.95
C MET A 81 -2.76 -14.19 4.67
N LYS A 82 -3.52 -15.25 4.52
CA LYS A 82 -3.25 -16.58 4.99
C LYS A 82 -2.93 -17.47 3.79
N SER A 83 -1.81 -18.17 3.85
CA SER A 83 -1.54 -19.29 2.93
C SER A 83 -2.03 -20.60 3.54
N ASP A 84 -2.53 -21.48 2.72
CA ASP A 84 -2.87 -22.86 3.04
C ASP A 84 -2.49 -23.78 1.87
N ASP A 85 -2.79 -25.09 1.99
CA ASP A 85 -2.47 -26.08 0.94
C ASP A 85 -3.15 -25.81 -0.41
N ASN A 86 -4.15 -24.91 -0.43
CA ASN A 86 -4.89 -24.53 -1.63
C ASN A 86 -4.47 -23.15 -2.19
N GLY A 87 -3.50 -22.49 -1.59
CA GLY A 87 -3.02 -21.16 -1.98
C GLY A 87 -3.28 -20.08 -0.93
N GLY A 88 -3.06 -18.81 -1.31
CA GLY A 88 -3.27 -17.67 -0.41
C GLY A 88 -4.71 -17.18 -0.42
N VAL A 89 -5.25 -16.85 0.73
CA VAL A 89 -6.58 -16.24 0.91
C VAL A 89 -6.42 -14.86 1.55
N PHE A 90 -7.14 -13.88 1.03
CA PHE A 90 -7.05 -12.49 1.44
C PHE A 90 -8.30 -12.06 2.19
N PHE A 91 -8.09 -11.45 3.36
CA PHE A 91 -9.15 -10.98 4.24
C PHE A 91 -8.93 -9.51 4.64
N GLU A 92 -10.02 -8.77 4.80
CA GLU A 92 -10.04 -7.54 5.58
C GLU A 92 -10.34 -7.91 7.04
N VAL A 93 -9.60 -7.31 7.98
CA VAL A 93 -9.74 -7.56 9.42
C VAL A 93 -10.36 -6.34 10.08
N ASN A 94 -11.50 -6.50 10.72
CA ASN A 94 -12.07 -5.44 11.55
C ASN A 94 -11.27 -5.32 12.86
N LEU A 95 -10.66 -4.16 13.10
CA LEU A 95 -9.81 -3.92 14.26
C LEU A 95 -10.57 -3.87 15.59
N ALA A 96 -11.88 -3.62 15.56
CA ALA A 96 -12.68 -3.49 16.78
C ALA A 96 -13.09 -4.85 17.38
N ASP A 97 -13.38 -5.82 16.51
CA ASP A 97 -13.96 -7.10 16.93
C ASP A 97 -13.30 -8.33 16.29
N GLY A 98 -12.29 -8.14 15.42
CA GLY A 98 -11.57 -9.21 14.76
C GLY A 98 -12.37 -9.98 13.70
N THR A 99 -13.54 -9.49 13.29
CA THR A 99 -14.30 -10.12 12.21
C THR A 99 -13.57 -10.02 10.89
N LEU A 100 -13.67 -11.08 10.08
CA LEU A 100 -13.02 -11.16 8.78
C LEU A 100 -14.04 -10.99 7.65
N VAL A 101 -13.69 -10.16 6.69
CA VAL A 101 -14.39 -10.08 5.40
C VAL A 101 -13.50 -10.72 4.35
N TYR A 102 -14.01 -11.79 3.74
CA TYR A 102 -13.31 -12.46 2.63
C TYR A 102 -13.25 -11.54 1.40
N ILE A 103 -12.05 -11.37 0.84
CA ILE A 103 -11.83 -10.53 -0.35
C ILE A 103 -11.64 -11.41 -1.59
N GLY A 104 -10.85 -12.48 -1.50
CA GLY A 104 -10.55 -13.35 -2.63
C GLY A 104 -9.16 -13.97 -2.56
N TYR A 105 -8.74 -14.48 -3.71
CA TYR A 105 -7.38 -15.00 -3.92
C TYR A 105 -6.52 -13.96 -4.64
N PRO A 106 -5.24 -13.76 -4.25
CA PRO A 106 -4.33 -12.92 -5.02
C PRO A 106 -4.20 -13.44 -6.46
N GLY A 107 -4.50 -12.57 -7.45
CA GLY A 107 -4.41 -12.94 -8.86
C GLY A 107 -5.70 -13.47 -9.52
N GLY A 108 -6.82 -13.43 -8.80
CA GLY A 108 -8.18 -13.66 -9.37
C GLY A 108 -8.63 -15.10 -9.41
N ASP A 109 -7.91 -16.00 -10.01
CA ASP A 109 -8.23 -17.43 -10.03
C ASP A 109 -7.28 -18.24 -9.15
N TYR A 110 -7.73 -19.40 -8.71
CA TYR A 110 -7.05 -20.35 -7.85
C TYR A 110 -5.55 -20.48 -8.19
N ILE A 111 -4.67 -19.86 -7.42
CA ILE A 111 -3.23 -20.09 -7.57
C ILE A 111 -2.86 -21.30 -6.71
N THR A 112 -2.84 -22.45 -7.34
CA THR A 112 -2.35 -23.68 -6.72
C THR A 112 -0.88 -23.55 -6.35
N TYR A 113 -0.55 -23.77 -5.07
CA TYR A 113 0.82 -23.95 -4.54
C TYR A 113 1.74 -22.72 -4.48
N GLN A 114 1.24 -21.50 -4.36
CA GLN A 114 2.10 -20.36 -4.04
C GLN A 114 1.84 -19.88 -2.61
N SER A 115 2.81 -20.11 -1.74
CA SER A 115 2.85 -19.39 -0.46
C SER A 115 3.27 -17.96 -0.70
N VAL A 116 2.51 -17.01 -0.19
CA VAL A 116 2.84 -15.59 -0.24
C VAL A 116 3.28 -15.17 1.16
N ALA A 117 4.57 -14.92 1.32
CA ALA A 117 5.16 -14.45 2.55
C ALA A 117 5.55 -12.97 2.40
N GLY A 118 4.67 -12.08 2.78
CA GLY A 118 4.93 -10.64 2.84
C GLY A 118 3.90 -9.82 2.07
N LEU A 119 3.14 -9.02 2.81
CA LEU A 119 2.36 -7.91 2.29
C LEU A 119 3.08 -6.62 2.66
N CYS A 120 3.07 -5.66 1.75
CA CYS A 120 3.44 -4.29 2.07
C CYS A 120 2.37 -3.35 1.54
N TYR A 121 2.14 -2.27 2.27
CA TYR A 121 1.38 -1.16 1.75
C TYR A 121 2.28 -0.38 0.79
N VAL A 122 1.87 -0.31 -0.45
CA VAL A 122 2.43 0.64 -1.40
C VAL A 122 1.45 1.81 -1.45
N PRO A 123 1.84 3.01 -1.01
CA PRO A 123 1.00 4.18 -1.21
C PRO A 123 0.64 4.27 -2.68
N THR A 124 -0.65 4.27 -2.97
CA THR A 124 -1.14 4.60 -4.31
C THR A 124 -1.30 6.11 -4.47
N ASP A 125 -0.77 6.87 -3.53
CA ASP A 125 -0.51 8.28 -3.68
C ASP A 125 0.67 8.44 -4.67
N GLU A 126 0.48 7.92 -5.88
CA GLU A 126 0.96 8.65 -7.04
C GLU A 126 0.38 10.05 -6.82
N PRO A 127 1.20 11.08 -6.67
CA PRO A 127 0.68 12.44 -6.59
C PRO A 127 -0.31 12.57 -7.74
N GLU A 128 -1.54 13.00 -7.40
CA GLU A 128 -2.58 13.20 -8.40
C GLU A 128 -2.15 14.43 -9.19
N TYR A 129 -1.31 14.21 -10.19
CA TYR A 129 -0.83 15.27 -11.06
C TYR A 129 -2.02 15.81 -11.87
N GLN A 130 -2.12 17.11 -11.93
CA GLN A 130 -3.16 17.76 -12.70
C GLN A 130 -2.92 17.54 -14.21
N GLN A 131 -4.00 17.49 -14.97
CA GLN A 131 -3.89 17.51 -16.42
C GLN A 131 -3.11 18.76 -16.85
N GLY A 132 -2.03 18.56 -17.59
CA GLY A 132 -1.09 19.60 -17.98
C GLY A 132 0.21 19.65 -17.18
N ASP A 133 0.32 18.95 -16.05
CA ASP A 133 1.55 18.85 -15.24
C ASP A 133 2.41 17.69 -15.78
N ILE A 134 3.19 17.96 -16.83
CA ILE A 134 3.97 16.94 -17.53
C ILE A 134 5.27 16.61 -16.81
N ASP A 135 5.90 17.58 -16.14
CA ASP A 135 7.12 17.34 -15.38
C ASP A 135 6.87 16.75 -13.99
N MET A 136 5.58 16.68 -13.60
CA MET A 136 5.11 16.04 -12.36
C MET A 136 5.66 16.71 -11.11
N ASP A 137 5.81 18.04 -11.13
CA ASP A 137 6.24 18.82 -9.97
C ASP A 137 5.06 19.29 -9.07
N GLY A 138 3.81 19.03 -9.49
CA GLY A 138 2.57 19.38 -8.80
C GLY A 138 1.99 20.73 -9.22
N ILE A 139 2.59 21.41 -10.21
CA ILE A 139 2.17 22.74 -10.67
C ILE A 139 2.14 22.78 -12.18
N VAL A 140 0.97 23.07 -12.77
CA VAL A 140 0.89 23.35 -14.22
C VAL A 140 1.52 24.70 -14.53
N SER A 141 2.62 24.70 -15.25
CA SER A 141 3.49 25.86 -15.45
C SER A 141 3.97 26.01 -16.91
N VAL A 142 4.78 27.02 -17.16
CA VAL A 142 5.43 27.24 -18.46
C VAL A 142 6.43 26.11 -18.76
N SER A 143 7.00 25.45 -17.75
CA SER A 143 7.92 24.33 -17.92
C SER A 143 7.25 23.15 -18.60
N ASP A 144 6.00 22.87 -18.25
CA ASP A 144 5.19 21.80 -18.85
C ASP A 144 4.85 22.10 -20.30
N ALA A 145 4.42 23.33 -20.58
CA ALA A 145 4.15 23.77 -21.94
C ALA A 145 5.40 23.64 -22.83
N LEU A 146 6.57 23.96 -22.30
CA LEU A 146 7.85 23.80 -22.99
C LEU A 146 8.18 22.32 -23.22
N LEU A 147 7.87 21.43 -22.24
CA LEU A 147 8.09 20.01 -22.34
C LEU A 147 7.17 19.38 -23.41
N ALA A 148 5.87 19.77 -23.43
CA ALA A 148 4.92 19.39 -24.47
C ALA A 148 5.41 19.83 -25.87
N LEU A 149 5.88 21.07 -26.01
CA LEU A 149 6.40 21.59 -27.27
C LEU A 149 7.62 20.79 -27.75
N ARG A 150 8.53 20.46 -26.85
CA ARG A 150 9.72 19.63 -27.17
C ARG A 150 9.34 18.22 -27.58
N CYS A 151 8.29 17.64 -26.97
CA CYS A 151 7.74 16.35 -27.38
C CYS A 151 7.16 16.43 -28.79
N GLY A 152 6.33 17.41 -29.10
CA GLY A 152 5.76 17.63 -30.43
C GLY A 152 6.80 17.91 -31.53
N MET A 153 8.00 18.37 -31.15
CA MET A 153 9.14 18.54 -32.05
C MET A 153 10.07 17.32 -32.10
N GLU A 154 9.69 16.21 -31.46
CA GLU A 154 10.49 14.97 -31.36
C GLU A 154 11.88 15.18 -30.73
N ILE A 155 12.06 16.20 -29.89
CA ILE A 155 13.32 16.49 -29.17
C ILE A 155 13.42 15.66 -27.88
N VAL A 156 12.27 15.36 -27.26
CA VAL A 156 12.17 14.53 -26.06
C VAL A 156 11.14 13.44 -26.24
N THR A 157 11.35 12.31 -25.56
CA THR A 157 10.35 11.24 -25.47
C THR A 157 9.76 11.26 -24.06
N LEU A 158 8.44 11.35 -23.98
CA LEU A 158 7.69 11.31 -22.73
C LEU A 158 7.40 9.86 -22.30
N THR A 159 7.27 9.63 -21.00
CA THR A 159 6.76 8.37 -20.46
C THR A 159 5.27 8.23 -20.73
N PRO A 160 4.67 7.03 -20.65
CA PRO A 160 3.22 6.86 -20.84
C PRO A 160 2.37 7.75 -19.93
N GLN A 161 2.78 7.96 -18.68
CA GLN A 161 2.10 8.83 -17.73
C GLN A 161 2.18 10.29 -18.15
N GLN A 162 3.36 10.78 -18.56
CA GLN A 162 3.54 12.14 -19.07
C GLN A 162 2.75 12.39 -20.34
N LEU A 163 2.64 11.39 -21.25
CA LEU A 163 1.80 11.49 -22.42
C LEU A 163 0.33 11.66 -22.04
N THR A 164 -0.16 10.90 -21.06
CA THR A 164 -1.54 11.02 -20.56
C THR A 164 -1.81 12.41 -19.96
N LEU A 165 -0.86 12.93 -19.16
CA LEU A 165 -0.99 14.26 -18.54
C LEU A 165 -0.85 15.39 -19.56
N GLY A 166 -0.08 15.19 -20.61
CA GLY A 166 0.21 16.20 -21.62
C GLY A 166 -0.84 16.31 -22.72
N ASP A 167 -1.65 15.29 -22.95
CA ASP A 167 -2.70 15.26 -23.96
C ASP A 167 -3.93 16.03 -23.46
N MET A 168 -3.93 17.34 -23.72
CA MET A 168 -4.94 18.27 -23.21
C MET A 168 -6.23 18.26 -24.03
N ASP A 169 -6.17 17.88 -25.31
CA ASP A 169 -7.33 17.84 -26.20
C ASP A 169 -7.90 16.44 -26.43
N GLY A 170 -7.21 15.39 -25.90
CA GLY A 170 -7.65 14.00 -25.92
C GLY A 170 -7.49 13.32 -27.28
N ASP A 171 -6.60 13.83 -28.15
CA ASP A 171 -6.37 13.26 -29.47
C ASP A 171 -5.40 12.06 -29.50
N GLY A 172 -4.81 11.73 -28.35
CA GLY A 172 -3.86 10.63 -28.15
C GLY A 172 -2.41 10.98 -28.45
N SER A 173 -2.09 12.26 -28.65
CA SER A 173 -0.75 12.76 -28.95
C SER A 173 -0.44 14.00 -28.12
N VAL A 174 0.83 14.20 -27.75
CA VAL A 174 1.28 15.47 -27.14
C VAL A 174 2.01 16.29 -28.19
N ASN A 175 1.45 17.43 -28.54
CA ASN A 175 1.91 18.27 -29.64
C ASN A 175 1.81 19.78 -29.32
N VAL A 176 1.93 20.64 -30.34
CA VAL A 176 1.89 22.11 -30.19
C VAL A 176 0.54 22.60 -29.66
N THR A 177 -0.57 21.93 -30.02
CA THR A 177 -1.90 22.29 -29.54
C THR A 177 -1.97 22.17 -28.02
N ASP A 178 -1.50 21.06 -27.49
CA ASP A 178 -1.45 20.81 -26.04
C ASP A 178 -0.53 21.79 -25.34
N ALA A 179 0.64 22.07 -25.90
CA ALA A 179 1.55 23.06 -25.34
C ALA A 179 0.88 24.43 -25.17
N ILE A 180 0.05 24.86 -26.17
CA ILE A 180 -0.71 26.10 -26.07
C ILE A 180 -1.80 26.00 -24.99
N MET A 181 -2.47 24.86 -24.86
CA MET A 181 -3.52 24.66 -23.86
C MET A 181 -2.92 24.67 -22.45
N ILE A 182 -1.80 24.00 -22.24
CA ILE A 182 -1.05 23.99 -20.97
C ILE A 182 -0.59 25.43 -20.62
N LEU A 183 -0.01 26.14 -21.58
CA LEU A 183 0.42 27.51 -21.36
C LEU A 183 -0.74 28.43 -20.95
N ARG A 184 -1.91 28.25 -21.56
CA ARG A 184 -3.12 29.00 -21.16
C ARG A 184 -3.57 28.62 -19.75
N ALA A 185 -3.56 27.35 -19.40
CA ALA A 185 -3.89 26.89 -18.05
C ALA A 185 -2.93 27.49 -17.01
N ALA A 186 -1.63 27.50 -17.29
CA ALA A 186 -0.60 28.09 -16.43
C ALA A 186 -0.75 29.62 -16.22
N LEU A 187 -1.40 30.33 -17.14
CA LEU A 187 -1.55 31.80 -17.06
C LEU A 187 -2.90 32.26 -16.48
N ILE A 188 -3.83 31.33 -16.20
CA ILE A 188 -5.18 31.66 -15.69
C ILE A 188 -5.22 31.67 -14.14
N LEU A 189 -4.09 31.54 -13.48
CA LEU A 189 -3.99 31.64 -12.01
C LEU A 189 -4.24 33.06 -11.50
#